data_d1cb2bc7e253047562d3184732054ec8
#
_entry.id   d1cb2bc7e253047562d3184732054ec8
#
_cell.length_a   1.000
_cell.length_b   1.000
_cell.length_c   1.000
_cell.angle_alpha   90.00
_cell.angle_beta   90.00
_cell.angle_gamma   90.00
#
_symmetry.space_group_name_H-M   'P 1'
#
loop_
_entity.id
_entity.type
_entity.pdbx_description
1 polymer ?
#
loop_
_entity_poly.entity_id
_entity_poly.type
_entity_poly.pdbx_seq_one_letter_code
_entity_poly.pdbx_strand_id
1 'polypeptide(L)'
;MMIIMGGVKDGIEKASKVLMPVLFLILVAIAVYALTLGSGVREGLSFYLKPDFSGITFKSVLVAMGQAFYSLSLGMGIMITYGSYTGKEVNLVRSTAMICVFDTLVALIAGLAIFPSVAHFDPALLGSSKGVALMFIILPQVFESMGGVGQVVSFAFFIMVDIAAITSVVSLIEVVTQFVIQKFHAHRKRAALIVAGVCFLVSIPIGISLGHVAILEEASPALFGLDWLTFFDEVTNTVLMPVCALFSCIVVGWFITPKRAVAEIEAGGTPMAGWLKKVYAVMIRFVTPALILIVEIGGLQSEIAAGNTAVIVFAYALVALCVAAYFLFFRNTDTGTNADEKLSGDYPV
;
A
#
# COMPACT_ATOMS: atom_id res chain seq x y z
N MET A 1 -6.48 -15.05 -7.39
CA MET A 1 -5.77 -16.15 -8.04
C MET A 1 -5.99 -16.21 -9.55
N MET A 2 -7.22 -16.34 -10.06
CA MET A 2 -7.51 -16.41 -11.50
C MET A 2 -6.92 -15.21 -12.28
N ILE A 3 -7.02 -14.01 -11.72
CA ILE A 3 -6.48 -12.77 -12.31
C ILE A 3 -4.95 -12.86 -12.50
N ILE A 4 -4.22 -13.32 -11.48
CA ILE A 4 -2.75 -13.43 -11.52
C ILE A 4 -2.30 -14.52 -12.50
N MET A 5 -3.04 -15.64 -12.56
CA MET A 5 -2.77 -16.73 -13.51
C MET A 5 -2.94 -16.30 -14.98
N GLY A 6 -3.82 -15.34 -15.24
CA GLY A 6 -4.05 -14.74 -16.57
C GLY A 6 -2.92 -13.84 -17.07
N GLY A 7 -1.94 -13.54 -16.21
CA GLY A 7 -0.84 -12.64 -16.57
C GLY A 7 -1.15 -11.17 -16.41
N VAL A 8 -0.25 -10.31 -16.86
CA VAL A 8 -0.38 -8.86 -16.67
C VAL A 8 -1.45 -8.29 -17.59
N LYS A 9 -1.38 -8.52 -18.89
CA LYS A 9 -2.30 -7.93 -19.88
C LYS A 9 -3.71 -8.51 -19.79
N ASP A 10 -3.85 -9.86 -19.79
CA ASP A 10 -5.15 -10.53 -19.84
C ASP A 10 -5.79 -10.76 -18.45
N GLY A 11 -5.00 -10.69 -17.39
CA GLY A 11 -5.46 -10.84 -16.02
C GLY A 11 -5.56 -9.49 -15.30
N ILE A 12 -4.43 -8.95 -14.86
CA ILE A 12 -4.38 -7.79 -13.94
C ILE A 12 -4.93 -6.53 -14.61
N GLU A 13 -4.43 -6.20 -15.81
CA GLU A 13 -4.83 -4.98 -16.52
C GLU A 13 -6.32 -5.01 -16.90
N LYS A 14 -6.80 -6.15 -17.41
CA LYS A 14 -8.20 -6.32 -17.81
C LYS A 14 -9.14 -6.25 -16.60
N ALA A 15 -8.78 -6.88 -15.48
CA ALA A 15 -9.56 -6.80 -14.26
C ALA A 15 -9.60 -5.37 -13.71
N SER A 16 -8.44 -4.69 -13.63
CA SER A 16 -8.36 -3.32 -13.12
C SER A 16 -9.13 -2.31 -13.98
N LYS A 17 -9.14 -2.47 -15.31
CA LYS A 17 -9.93 -1.62 -16.23
C LYS A 17 -11.43 -1.66 -15.96
N VAL A 18 -11.94 -2.73 -15.37
CA VAL A 18 -13.37 -2.86 -15.02
C VAL A 18 -13.60 -2.52 -13.55
N LEU A 19 -12.80 -3.07 -12.65
CA LEU A 19 -13.01 -2.95 -11.21
C LEU A 19 -12.78 -1.52 -10.70
N MET A 20 -11.76 -0.83 -11.19
CA MET A 20 -11.45 0.53 -10.72
C MET A 20 -12.53 1.57 -11.06
N PRO A 21 -13.06 1.66 -12.31
CA PRO A 21 -14.20 2.53 -12.60
C PRO A 21 -15.44 2.20 -11.78
N VAL A 22 -15.75 0.92 -11.56
CA VAL A 22 -16.90 0.51 -10.74
C VAL A 22 -16.72 0.96 -9.29
N LEU A 23 -15.55 0.75 -8.70
CA LEU A 23 -15.20 1.24 -7.38
C LEU A 23 -15.40 2.76 -7.27
N PHE A 24 -14.85 3.50 -8.23
CA PHE A 24 -14.92 4.96 -8.23
C PHE A 24 -16.36 5.45 -8.34
N LEU A 25 -17.18 4.83 -9.19
CA LEU A 25 -18.59 5.19 -9.34
C LEU A 25 -19.40 4.94 -8.07
N ILE A 26 -19.18 3.80 -7.40
CA ILE A 26 -19.83 3.49 -6.12
C ILE A 26 -19.40 4.52 -5.06
N LEU A 27 -18.10 4.82 -4.97
CA LEU A 27 -17.58 5.79 -4.02
C LEU A 27 -18.20 7.18 -4.22
N VAL A 28 -18.27 7.67 -5.47
CA VAL A 28 -18.89 8.95 -5.81
C VAL A 28 -20.38 8.94 -5.48
N ALA A 29 -21.10 7.85 -5.79
CA ALA A 29 -22.52 7.72 -5.47
C ALA A 29 -22.78 7.81 -3.96
N ILE A 30 -21.97 7.11 -3.14
CA ILE A 30 -22.08 7.17 -1.68
C ILE A 30 -21.73 8.58 -1.16
N ALA A 31 -20.69 9.22 -1.71
CA ALA A 31 -20.32 10.58 -1.32
C ALA A 31 -21.42 11.61 -1.64
N VAL A 32 -22.01 11.53 -2.85
CA VAL A 32 -23.14 12.37 -3.23
C VAL A 32 -24.33 12.14 -2.30
N TYR A 33 -24.67 10.89 -2.01
CA TYR A 33 -25.72 10.56 -1.06
C TYR A 33 -25.43 11.16 0.33
N ALA A 34 -24.22 10.97 0.87
CA ALA A 34 -23.80 11.52 2.16
C ALA A 34 -24.00 13.05 2.24
N LEU A 35 -23.70 13.76 1.16
CA LEU A 35 -23.88 15.22 1.09
C LEU A 35 -25.35 15.66 1.04
N THR A 36 -26.29 14.76 0.73
CA THR A 36 -27.73 15.07 0.69
C THR A 36 -28.46 14.77 2.00
N LEU A 37 -27.80 14.23 3.01
CA LEU A 37 -28.41 13.81 4.28
C LEU A 37 -29.01 14.97 5.13
N GLY A 38 -28.62 16.21 4.91
CA GLY A 38 -29.19 17.39 5.59
C GLY A 38 -28.48 17.77 6.89
N SER A 39 -29.11 17.58 8.06
CA SER A 39 -28.53 17.97 9.35
C SER A 39 -27.24 17.19 9.65
N GLY A 40 -26.23 17.85 10.23
CA GLY A 40 -24.94 17.22 10.55
C GLY A 40 -23.93 17.22 9.41
N VAL A 41 -24.35 17.27 8.14
CA VAL A 41 -23.44 17.27 6.97
C VAL A 41 -22.41 18.40 7.08
N ARG A 42 -22.86 19.60 7.45
CA ARG A 42 -21.97 20.77 7.62
C ARG A 42 -20.92 20.53 8.72
N GLU A 43 -21.31 19.86 9.80
CA GLU A 43 -20.42 19.52 10.89
C GLU A 43 -19.35 18.50 10.46
N GLY A 44 -19.77 17.43 9.78
CA GLY A 44 -18.86 16.43 9.19
C GLY A 44 -17.92 17.03 8.16
N LEU A 45 -18.38 17.90 7.29
CA LEU A 45 -17.54 18.64 6.34
C LEU A 45 -16.57 19.59 7.04
N SER A 46 -17.03 20.29 8.10
CA SER A 46 -16.15 21.15 8.89
C SER A 46 -15.07 20.37 9.60
N PHE A 47 -15.42 19.22 10.20
CA PHE A 47 -14.46 18.32 10.81
C PHE A 47 -13.40 17.84 9.81
N TYR A 48 -13.81 17.46 8.61
CA TYR A 48 -12.91 16.88 7.62
C TYR A 48 -12.08 17.91 6.86
N LEU A 49 -12.68 19.03 6.43
CA LEU A 49 -12.04 19.98 5.51
C LEU A 49 -11.49 21.24 6.17
N LYS A 50 -11.95 21.59 7.39
CA LYS A 50 -11.46 22.80 8.06
C LYS A 50 -10.04 22.56 8.58
N PRO A 51 -9.02 23.27 8.05
CA PRO A 51 -7.66 23.08 8.51
C PRO A 51 -7.49 23.62 9.93
N ASP A 52 -6.96 22.79 10.81
CA ASP A 52 -6.50 23.19 12.14
C ASP A 52 -4.99 23.08 12.22
N PHE A 53 -4.30 24.17 11.98
CA PHE A 53 -2.84 24.23 12.03
C PHE A 53 -2.30 24.19 13.47
N SER A 54 -3.13 24.43 14.47
CA SER A 54 -2.70 24.41 15.88
C SER A 54 -2.38 23.00 16.39
N GLY A 55 -3.04 22.00 15.83
CA GLY A 55 -2.84 20.57 16.14
C GLY A 55 -1.70 19.90 15.37
N ILE A 56 -1.08 20.57 14.38
CA ILE A 56 0.00 19.98 13.57
C ILE A 56 1.29 19.94 14.38
N THR A 57 1.74 18.73 14.66
CA THR A 57 3.01 18.46 15.34
C THR A 57 3.99 17.80 14.37
N PHE A 58 5.27 17.78 14.74
CA PHE A 58 6.26 17.01 13.98
C PHE A 58 5.86 15.53 13.87
N LYS A 59 5.27 14.96 14.91
CA LYS A 59 4.73 13.59 14.88
C LYS A 59 3.62 13.43 13.83
N SER A 60 2.72 14.42 13.70
CA SER A 60 1.66 14.40 12.67
C SER A 60 2.24 14.34 11.25
N VAL A 61 3.32 15.09 11.01
CA VAL A 61 4.03 15.07 9.71
C VAL A 61 4.64 13.69 9.44
N LEU A 62 5.28 13.08 10.44
CA LEU A 62 5.87 11.74 10.30
C LEU A 62 4.81 10.68 9.97
N VAL A 63 3.68 10.70 10.67
CA VAL A 63 2.56 9.78 10.41
C VAL A 63 1.99 9.99 9.01
N ALA A 64 1.82 11.24 8.57
CA ALA A 64 1.36 11.54 7.22
C ALA A 64 2.34 11.05 6.13
N MET A 65 3.65 11.17 6.37
CA MET A 65 4.66 10.62 5.47
C MET A 65 4.60 9.09 5.40
N GLY A 66 4.46 8.41 6.54
CA GLY A 66 4.27 6.95 6.59
C GLY A 66 3.02 6.51 5.80
N GLN A 67 1.91 7.23 5.98
CA GLN A 67 0.69 6.98 5.21
C GLN A 67 0.89 7.17 3.70
N ALA A 68 1.66 8.18 3.27
CA ALA A 68 1.96 8.38 1.86
C ALA A 68 2.80 7.22 1.27
N PHE A 69 3.73 6.66 2.02
CA PHE A 69 4.46 5.44 1.60
C PHE A 69 3.51 4.27 1.36
N TYR A 70 2.58 4.05 2.28
CA TYR A 70 1.61 2.97 2.20
C TYR A 70 0.65 3.17 1.02
N SER A 71 0.03 4.33 0.92
CA SER A 71 -0.97 4.67 -0.10
C SER A 71 -0.40 4.59 -1.52
N LEU A 72 0.81 5.11 -1.73
CA LEU A 72 1.51 5.05 -3.01
C LEU A 72 2.24 3.72 -3.27
N SER A 73 2.08 2.72 -2.40
CA SER A 73 2.70 1.39 -2.52
C SER A 73 4.23 1.44 -2.64
N LEU A 74 4.88 2.37 -1.93
CA LEU A 74 6.32 2.54 -1.91
C LEU A 74 6.96 1.57 -0.90
N GLY A 75 8.13 1.03 -1.22
CA GLY A 75 8.84 0.08 -0.35
C GLY A 75 8.30 -1.36 -0.38
N MET A 76 7.16 -1.61 -1.03
CA MET A 76 6.55 -2.95 -1.15
C MET A 76 7.00 -3.74 -2.40
N GLY A 77 7.84 -3.18 -3.25
CA GLY A 77 8.25 -3.80 -4.52
C GLY A 77 7.21 -3.71 -5.65
N ILE A 78 5.98 -3.24 -5.38
CA ILE A 78 4.89 -3.16 -6.37
C ILE A 78 5.30 -2.26 -7.54
N MET A 79 5.79 -1.06 -7.27
CA MET A 79 6.20 -0.11 -8.31
C MET A 79 7.39 -0.61 -9.12
N ILE A 80 8.31 -1.37 -8.51
CA ILE A 80 9.44 -2.02 -9.22
C ILE A 80 8.91 -3.09 -10.16
N THR A 81 8.01 -3.95 -9.68
CA THR A 81 7.42 -5.02 -10.47
C THR A 81 6.61 -4.48 -11.65
N TYR A 82 5.74 -3.50 -11.42
CA TYR A 82 4.95 -2.90 -12.51
C TYR A 82 5.81 -2.06 -13.45
N GLY A 83 6.84 -1.39 -12.95
CA GLY A 83 7.82 -0.70 -13.77
C GLY A 83 8.54 -1.65 -14.74
N SER A 84 8.80 -2.90 -14.33
CA SER A 84 9.43 -3.91 -15.21
C SER A 84 8.54 -4.37 -16.38
N TYR A 85 7.23 -4.15 -16.29
CA TYR A 85 6.27 -4.44 -17.36
C TYR A 85 5.96 -3.24 -18.25
N THR A 86 6.44 -2.07 -17.87
CA THR A 86 6.12 -0.81 -18.57
C THR A 86 6.97 -0.72 -19.85
N GLY A 87 6.31 -0.48 -20.99
CA GLY A 87 6.99 -0.26 -22.26
C GLY A 87 7.76 1.06 -22.30
N LYS A 88 8.78 1.13 -23.13
CA LYS A 88 9.66 2.32 -23.26
C LYS A 88 8.94 3.56 -23.82
N GLU A 89 7.77 3.38 -24.42
CA GLU A 89 6.93 4.47 -24.96
C GLU A 89 6.09 5.19 -23.90
N VAL A 90 6.04 4.66 -22.67
CA VAL A 90 5.23 5.22 -21.58
C VAL A 90 5.91 6.40 -20.93
N ASN A 91 5.19 7.52 -20.83
CA ASN A 91 5.65 8.70 -20.11
C ASN A 91 5.54 8.49 -18.58
N LEU A 92 6.65 8.09 -17.96
CA LEU A 92 6.71 7.79 -16.53
C LEU A 92 6.37 8.99 -15.64
N VAL A 93 6.78 10.21 -16.03
CA VAL A 93 6.50 11.43 -15.24
C VAL A 93 4.99 11.69 -15.19
N ARG A 94 4.34 11.62 -16.35
CA ARG A 94 2.88 11.81 -16.42
C ARG A 94 2.13 10.70 -15.66
N SER A 95 2.55 9.46 -15.82
CA SER A 95 1.92 8.33 -15.13
C SER A 95 2.04 8.45 -13.62
N THR A 96 3.23 8.79 -13.11
CA THR A 96 3.45 9.00 -11.66
C THR A 96 2.61 10.17 -11.13
N ALA A 97 2.58 11.30 -11.86
CA ALA A 97 1.75 12.44 -11.46
C ALA A 97 0.26 12.07 -11.41
N MET A 98 -0.24 11.31 -12.40
CA MET A 98 -1.63 10.82 -12.39
C MET A 98 -1.90 9.89 -11.21
N ILE A 99 -1.00 8.97 -10.89
CA ILE A 99 -1.12 8.09 -9.72
C ILE A 99 -1.28 8.92 -8.45
N CYS A 100 -0.39 9.89 -8.19
CA CYS A 100 -0.47 10.73 -6.99
C CYS A 100 -1.77 11.56 -6.93
N VAL A 101 -2.22 12.11 -8.06
CA VAL A 101 -3.45 12.90 -8.12
C VAL A 101 -4.67 12.02 -7.86
N PHE A 102 -4.78 10.86 -8.51
CA PHE A 102 -5.92 9.98 -8.31
C PHE A 102 -5.95 9.36 -6.92
N ASP A 103 -4.80 8.96 -6.36
CA ASP A 103 -4.69 8.47 -4.98
C ASP A 103 -5.26 9.50 -4.00
N THR A 104 -4.81 10.75 -4.08
CA THR A 104 -5.30 11.84 -3.23
C THR A 104 -6.79 12.13 -3.47
N LEU A 105 -7.25 12.13 -4.73
CA LEU A 105 -8.64 12.41 -5.08
C LEU A 105 -9.59 11.35 -4.50
N VAL A 106 -9.26 10.07 -4.64
CA VAL A 106 -10.04 8.96 -4.08
C VAL A 106 -10.13 9.07 -2.57
N ALA A 107 -9.01 9.35 -1.88
CA ALA A 107 -8.99 9.54 -0.44
C ALA A 107 -9.88 10.72 0.00
N LEU A 108 -9.84 11.85 -0.73
CA LEU A 108 -10.69 13.01 -0.44
C LEU A 108 -12.18 12.68 -0.63
N ILE A 109 -12.55 11.99 -1.71
CA ILE A 109 -13.96 11.60 -1.96
C ILE A 109 -14.43 10.60 -0.89
N ALA A 110 -13.57 9.66 -0.47
CA ALA A 110 -13.90 8.73 0.61
C ALA A 110 -14.19 9.45 1.92
N GLY A 111 -13.41 10.46 2.27
CA GLY A 111 -13.69 11.30 3.43
C GLY A 111 -15.03 12.07 3.31
N LEU A 112 -15.36 12.58 2.10
CA LEU A 112 -16.66 13.20 1.85
C LEU A 112 -17.84 12.22 1.96
N ALA A 113 -17.61 10.94 1.74
CA ALA A 113 -18.63 9.91 1.96
C ALA A 113 -18.80 9.57 3.45
N ILE A 114 -17.72 9.48 4.19
CA ILE A 114 -17.68 8.95 5.56
C ILE A 114 -18.07 10.03 6.59
N PHE A 115 -17.35 11.15 6.64
CA PHE A 115 -17.51 12.11 7.74
C PHE A 115 -18.89 12.80 7.78
N PRO A 116 -19.51 13.22 6.66
CA PRO A 116 -20.86 13.71 6.68
C PRO A 116 -21.89 12.67 7.14
N SER A 117 -21.71 11.39 6.73
CA SER A 117 -22.60 10.30 7.16
C SER A 117 -22.49 10.08 8.67
N VAL A 118 -21.28 9.97 9.22
CA VAL A 118 -21.06 9.80 10.65
C VAL A 118 -21.65 10.97 11.44
N ALA A 119 -21.39 12.22 11.01
CA ALA A 119 -21.89 13.41 11.69
C ALA A 119 -23.41 13.53 11.67
N HIS A 120 -24.06 13.03 10.61
CA HIS A 120 -25.51 13.05 10.50
C HIS A 120 -26.19 12.06 11.43
N PHE A 121 -25.67 10.82 11.50
CA PHE A 121 -26.30 9.75 12.26
C PHE A 121 -25.85 9.70 13.73
N ASP A 122 -24.58 9.94 14.01
CA ASP A 122 -24.06 10.05 15.38
C ASP A 122 -22.83 10.98 15.46
N PRO A 123 -23.04 12.27 15.72
CA PRO A 123 -21.94 13.24 15.86
C PRO A 123 -20.91 12.89 16.93
N ALA A 124 -21.29 12.12 17.96
CA ALA A 124 -20.37 11.71 19.04
C ALA A 124 -19.30 10.73 18.55
N LEU A 125 -19.54 10.04 17.44
CA LEU A 125 -18.58 9.12 16.83
C LEU A 125 -17.53 9.82 15.97
N LEU A 126 -17.66 11.11 15.69
CA LEU A 126 -16.64 11.87 14.95
C LEU A 126 -15.30 11.86 15.68
N GLY A 127 -14.29 11.29 15.06
CA GLY A 127 -12.95 11.19 15.63
C GLY A 127 -12.77 10.16 16.75
N SER A 128 -13.83 9.41 17.11
CA SER A 128 -13.78 8.38 18.16
C SER A 128 -12.96 7.16 17.77
N SER A 129 -12.90 6.85 16.47
CA SER A 129 -12.24 5.67 15.93
C SER A 129 -11.52 5.96 14.62
N LYS A 130 -10.54 5.14 14.30
CA LYS A 130 -9.71 5.22 13.10
C LYS A 130 -9.43 3.83 12.54
N GLY A 131 -8.96 3.78 11.29
CA GLY A 131 -8.52 2.53 10.64
C GLY A 131 -9.63 1.48 10.55
N VAL A 132 -9.30 0.27 10.90
CA VAL A 132 -10.20 -0.91 10.80
C VAL A 132 -11.48 -0.73 11.61
N ALA A 133 -11.38 -0.16 12.82
CA ALA A 133 -12.55 0.07 13.68
C ALA A 133 -13.53 1.07 13.05
N LEU A 134 -13.06 2.14 12.41
CA LEU A 134 -13.95 3.07 11.70
C LEU A 134 -14.72 2.35 10.59
N MET A 135 -14.05 1.51 9.81
CA MET A 135 -14.63 0.83 8.64
C MET A 135 -15.59 -0.30 9.01
N PHE A 136 -15.24 -1.12 10.00
CA PHE A 136 -15.98 -2.36 10.29
C PHE A 136 -16.82 -2.32 11.57
N ILE A 137 -16.68 -1.27 12.40
CA ILE A 137 -17.50 -1.10 13.61
C ILE A 137 -18.39 0.14 13.49
N ILE A 138 -17.81 1.30 13.20
CA ILE A 138 -18.57 2.56 13.19
C ILE A 138 -19.49 2.66 11.97
N LEU A 139 -18.98 2.42 10.76
CA LEU A 139 -19.79 2.56 9.54
C LEU A 139 -20.97 1.58 9.49
N PRO A 140 -20.89 0.30 9.91
CA PRO A 140 -22.08 -0.54 10.02
C PRO A 140 -23.16 0.01 10.95
N GLN A 141 -22.81 0.62 12.10
CA GLN A 141 -23.75 1.27 12.99
C GLN A 141 -24.43 2.47 12.33
N VAL A 142 -23.65 3.26 11.58
CA VAL A 142 -24.17 4.37 10.79
C VAL A 142 -25.16 3.84 9.72
N PHE A 143 -24.82 2.77 9.01
CA PHE A 143 -25.69 2.17 8.01
C PHE A 143 -26.98 1.58 8.61
N GLU A 144 -26.89 0.97 9.79
CA GLU A 144 -28.06 0.48 10.52
C GLU A 144 -29.03 1.61 10.85
N SER A 145 -28.52 2.77 11.29
CA SER A 145 -29.34 3.95 11.62
C SER A 145 -30.01 4.60 10.40
N MET A 146 -29.54 4.32 9.16
CA MET A 146 -30.17 4.74 7.91
C MET A 146 -31.46 3.96 7.56
N GLY A 147 -31.80 2.91 8.31
CA GLY A 147 -32.96 2.05 8.01
C GLY A 147 -32.84 1.30 6.69
N GLY A 148 -33.92 1.20 5.91
CA GLY A 148 -33.94 0.43 4.66
C GLY A 148 -32.94 0.90 3.59
N VAL A 149 -32.65 2.19 3.52
CA VAL A 149 -31.64 2.73 2.59
C VAL A 149 -30.24 2.32 3.03
N GLY A 150 -29.99 2.19 4.33
CA GLY A 150 -28.72 1.78 4.88
C GLY A 150 -28.27 0.40 4.43
N GLN A 151 -29.20 -0.53 4.22
CA GLN A 151 -28.87 -1.85 3.69
C GLN A 151 -28.28 -1.79 2.28
N VAL A 152 -28.84 -0.95 1.40
CA VAL A 152 -28.32 -0.76 0.04
C VAL A 152 -26.96 -0.05 0.05
N VAL A 153 -26.82 0.99 0.87
CA VAL A 153 -25.56 1.74 1.02
C VAL A 153 -24.48 0.84 1.61
N SER A 154 -24.79 0.07 2.66
CA SER A 154 -23.88 -0.90 3.28
C SER A 154 -23.40 -1.94 2.27
N PHE A 155 -24.31 -2.54 1.53
CA PHE A 155 -23.97 -3.52 0.50
C PHE A 155 -23.05 -2.94 -0.58
N ALA A 156 -23.39 -1.74 -1.10
CA ALA A 156 -22.56 -1.06 -2.09
C ALA A 156 -21.17 -0.71 -1.53
N PHE A 157 -21.11 -0.23 -0.28
CA PHE A 157 -19.88 0.13 0.39
C PHE A 157 -18.95 -1.10 0.56
N PHE A 158 -19.47 -2.21 1.07
CA PHE A 158 -18.64 -3.40 1.28
C PHE A 158 -18.22 -4.07 -0.04
N ILE A 159 -19.04 -4.05 -1.08
CA ILE A 159 -18.60 -4.45 -2.42
C ILE A 159 -17.46 -3.57 -2.92
N MET A 160 -17.55 -2.25 -2.72
CA MET A 160 -16.48 -1.33 -3.08
C MET A 160 -15.19 -1.66 -2.31
N VAL A 161 -15.28 -1.93 -1.01
CA VAL A 161 -14.13 -2.32 -0.16
C VAL A 161 -13.52 -3.65 -0.64
N ASP A 162 -14.34 -4.63 -0.98
CA ASP A 162 -13.87 -5.93 -1.52
C ASP A 162 -13.14 -5.75 -2.85
N ILE A 163 -13.66 -4.92 -3.76
CA ILE A 163 -12.99 -4.61 -5.02
C ILE A 163 -11.62 -3.95 -4.75
N ALA A 164 -11.56 -2.98 -3.83
CA ALA A 164 -10.32 -2.32 -3.45
C ALA A 164 -9.32 -3.33 -2.85
N ALA A 165 -9.77 -4.21 -1.96
CA ALA A 165 -8.94 -5.25 -1.36
C ALA A 165 -8.40 -6.23 -2.40
N ILE A 166 -9.24 -6.72 -3.32
CA ILE A 166 -8.84 -7.66 -4.37
C ILE A 166 -7.75 -7.04 -5.26
N THR A 167 -7.89 -5.79 -5.68
CA THR A 167 -6.91 -5.13 -6.54
C THR A 167 -5.56 -4.97 -5.84
N SER A 168 -5.55 -4.67 -4.54
CA SER A 168 -4.34 -4.55 -3.72
C SER A 168 -3.68 -5.91 -3.49
N VAL A 169 -4.45 -6.94 -3.13
CA VAL A 169 -3.95 -8.32 -2.94
C VAL A 169 -3.33 -8.86 -4.22
N VAL A 170 -3.95 -8.63 -5.38
CA VAL A 170 -3.39 -9.03 -6.68
C VAL A 170 -2.02 -8.41 -6.91
N SER A 171 -1.86 -7.13 -6.61
CA SER A 171 -0.59 -6.41 -6.77
C SER A 171 0.50 -6.95 -5.86
N LEU A 172 0.19 -7.22 -4.59
CA LEU A 172 1.14 -7.76 -3.61
C LEU A 172 1.58 -9.19 -3.96
N ILE A 173 0.62 -10.06 -4.34
CA ILE A 173 0.94 -11.45 -4.74
C ILE A 173 1.76 -11.47 -6.03
N GLU A 174 1.52 -10.53 -6.95
CA GLU A 174 2.29 -10.44 -8.22
C GLU A 174 3.76 -10.18 -7.95
N VAL A 175 4.13 -9.33 -6.98
CA VAL A 175 5.52 -9.05 -6.60
C VAL A 175 6.26 -10.34 -6.24
N VAL A 176 5.69 -11.12 -5.32
CA VAL A 176 6.30 -12.38 -4.87
C VAL A 176 6.27 -13.43 -5.96
N THR A 177 5.18 -13.51 -6.74
CA THR A 177 5.05 -14.44 -7.87
C THR A 177 6.14 -14.17 -8.90
N GLN A 178 6.37 -12.91 -9.25
CA GLN A 178 7.39 -12.52 -10.22
C GLN A 178 8.80 -12.84 -9.71
N PHE A 179 9.08 -12.61 -8.43
CA PHE A 179 10.33 -13.02 -7.81
C PHE A 179 10.56 -14.55 -7.94
N VAL A 180 9.54 -15.35 -7.62
CA VAL A 180 9.61 -16.83 -7.74
C VAL A 180 9.84 -17.26 -9.16
N ILE A 181 9.15 -16.65 -10.15
CA ILE A 181 9.34 -16.95 -11.57
C ILE A 181 10.78 -16.65 -12.00
N GLN A 182 11.28 -15.47 -11.70
CA GLN A 182 12.62 -15.04 -12.12
C GLN A 182 13.73 -15.84 -11.45
N LYS A 183 13.60 -16.11 -10.15
CA LYS A 183 14.67 -16.77 -9.39
C LYS A 183 14.69 -18.28 -9.56
N PHE A 184 13.53 -18.92 -9.60
CA PHE A 184 13.42 -20.38 -9.67
C PHE A 184 13.01 -20.90 -11.06
N HIS A 185 12.88 -20.02 -12.05
CA HIS A 185 12.41 -20.36 -13.40
C HIS A 185 11.09 -21.15 -13.39
N ALA A 186 10.22 -20.86 -12.42
CA ALA A 186 8.97 -21.55 -12.21
C ALA A 186 7.91 -21.11 -13.24
N HIS A 187 7.05 -22.04 -13.65
CA HIS A 187 5.88 -21.67 -14.46
C HIS A 187 4.94 -20.75 -13.68
N ARG A 188 4.46 -19.66 -14.29
CA ARG A 188 3.61 -18.64 -13.70
C ARG A 188 2.43 -19.19 -12.90
N LYS A 189 1.70 -20.16 -13.46
CA LYS A 189 0.54 -20.77 -12.76
C LYS A 189 0.93 -21.49 -11.48
N ARG A 190 2.05 -22.21 -11.47
CA ARG A 190 2.55 -22.89 -10.28
C ARG A 190 3.07 -21.90 -9.25
N ALA A 191 3.84 -20.89 -9.66
CA ALA A 191 4.33 -19.84 -8.78
C ALA A 191 3.17 -19.09 -8.10
N ALA A 192 2.19 -18.64 -8.87
CA ALA A 192 1.01 -17.96 -8.34
C ALA A 192 0.20 -18.84 -7.37
N LEU A 193 0.05 -20.15 -7.67
CA LEU A 193 -0.64 -21.08 -6.78
C LEU A 193 0.07 -21.24 -5.44
N ILE A 194 1.39 -21.43 -5.47
CA ILE A 194 2.19 -21.61 -4.26
C ILE A 194 2.15 -20.33 -3.41
N VAL A 195 2.41 -19.17 -4.03
CA VAL A 195 2.43 -17.89 -3.31
C VAL A 195 1.07 -17.57 -2.70
N ALA A 196 -0.02 -17.69 -3.48
CA ALA A 196 -1.36 -17.45 -2.97
C ALA A 196 -1.75 -18.47 -1.89
N GLY A 197 -1.34 -19.75 -2.02
CA GLY A 197 -1.57 -20.77 -1.00
C GLY A 197 -0.86 -20.46 0.30
N VAL A 198 0.40 -20.05 0.26
CA VAL A 198 1.16 -19.63 1.45
C VAL A 198 0.51 -18.41 2.09
N CYS A 199 0.18 -17.37 1.31
CA CYS A 199 -0.50 -16.18 1.83
C CYS A 199 -1.84 -16.54 2.49
N PHE A 200 -2.62 -17.44 1.87
CA PHE A 200 -3.88 -17.91 2.45
C PHE A 200 -3.67 -18.63 3.80
N LEU A 201 -2.69 -19.53 3.89
CA LEU A 201 -2.39 -20.24 5.14
C LEU A 201 -1.94 -19.28 6.25
N VAL A 202 -1.11 -18.28 5.92
CA VAL A 202 -0.67 -17.26 6.89
C VAL A 202 -1.82 -16.33 7.30
N SER A 203 -2.81 -16.10 6.43
CA SER A 203 -3.97 -15.25 6.74
C SER A 203 -4.97 -15.91 7.70
N ILE A 204 -4.97 -17.26 7.83
CA ILE A 204 -5.90 -17.97 8.72
C ILE A 204 -5.76 -17.53 10.17
N PRO A 205 -4.58 -17.58 10.81
CA PRO A 205 -4.44 -17.14 12.21
C PRO A 205 -4.77 -15.64 12.38
N ILE A 206 -4.47 -14.80 11.38
CA ILE A 206 -4.83 -13.38 11.40
C ILE A 206 -6.36 -13.21 11.42
N GLY A 207 -7.06 -13.92 10.54
CA GLY A 207 -8.53 -13.89 10.51
C GLY A 207 -9.18 -14.43 11.79
N ILE A 208 -8.61 -15.47 12.38
CA ILE A 208 -9.07 -16.03 13.66
C ILE A 208 -8.87 -15.02 14.80
N SER A 209 -7.75 -14.30 14.83
CA SER A 209 -7.44 -13.31 15.88
C SER A 209 -8.37 -12.09 15.87
N LEU A 210 -8.96 -11.76 14.72
CA LEU A 210 -9.89 -10.64 14.57
C LEU A 210 -11.36 -11.05 14.70
N GLY A 211 -11.66 -12.31 14.38
CA GLY A 211 -13.02 -12.81 14.46
C GLY A 211 -13.32 -13.25 15.89
N HIS A 212 -14.35 -12.67 16.52
CA HIS A 212 -14.98 -13.21 17.71
C HIS A 212 -15.70 -14.53 17.37
N VAL A 213 -14.93 -15.55 16.99
CA VAL A 213 -15.46 -16.90 16.86
C VAL A 213 -15.54 -17.45 18.27
N ALA A 214 -16.73 -17.49 18.84
CA ALA A 214 -17.01 -17.86 20.23
C ALA A 214 -16.34 -19.18 20.68
N ILE A 215 -15.99 -20.07 19.74
CA ILE A 215 -15.29 -21.33 19.99
C ILE A 215 -13.76 -21.13 20.16
N LEU A 216 -13.21 -19.98 19.72
CA LEU A 216 -11.77 -19.72 19.64
C LEU A 216 -11.36 -18.44 20.41
N GLU A 217 -12.29 -17.82 21.14
CA GLU A 217 -12.02 -16.61 21.91
C GLU A 217 -10.93 -16.82 22.98
N GLU A 218 -10.86 -18.03 23.57
CA GLU A 218 -9.77 -18.43 24.47
C GLU A 218 -8.48 -18.85 23.72
N ALA A 219 -8.56 -19.15 22.43
CA ALA A 219 -7.45 -19.63 21.61
C ALA A 219 -6.85 -18.56 20.68
N SER A 220 -7.25 -17.30 20.81
CA SER A 220 -6.66 -16.18 20.06
C SER A 220 -5.33 -15.76 20.70
N PRO A 221 -4.19 -16.38 20.32
CA PRO A 221 -2.91 -16.05 20.92
C PRO A 221 -2.54 -14.65 20.50
N ALA A 222 -2.47 -13.73 21.46
CA ALA A 222 -1.83 -12.44 21.22
C ALA A 222 -0.36 -12.69 20.89
N LEU A 223 0.12 -12.15 19.77
CA LEU A 223 1.52 -12.24 19.39
C LEU A 223 2.24 -11.09 20.09
N PHE A 224 3.01 -11.42 21.13
CA PHE A 224 3.71 -10.43 21.96
C PHE A 224 2.82 -9.34 22.57
N GLY A 225 1.56 -9.66 22.86
CA GLY A 225 0.60 -8.74 23.47
C GLY A 225 -0.24 -7.93 22.47
N LEU A 226 -0.02 -8.11 21.17
CA LEU A 226 -0.79 -7.51 20.08
C LEU A 226 -1.63 -8.58 19.37
N ASP A 227 -2.75 -8.20 18.77
CA ASP A 227 -3.40 -9.07 17.82
C ASP A 227 -2.53 -9.27 16.57
N TRP A 228 -2.75 -10.38 15.86
CA TRP A 228 -1.89 -10.76 14.72
C TRP A 228 -1.90 -9.73 13.59
N LEU A 229 -3.04 -9.09 13.32
CA LEU A 229 -3.12 -8.08 12.27
C LEU A 229 -2.27 -6.86 12.65
N THR A 230 -2.47 -6.33 13.86
CA THR A 230 -1.72 -5.18 14.37
C THR A 230 -0.23 -5.48 14.41
N PHE A 231 0.16 -6.68 14.89
CA PHE A 231 1.58 -7.06 14.92
C PHE A 231 2.23 -7.06 13.52
N PHE A 232 1.61 -7.71 12.52
CA PHE A 232 2.18 -7.75 11.17
C PHE A 232 2.08 -6.40 10.45
N ASP A 233 1.04 -5.61 10.73
CA ASP A 233 0.90 -4.25 10.21
C ASP A 233 2.04 -3.36 10.73
N GLU A 234 2.29 -3.35 12.03
CA GLU A 234 3.38 -2.57 12.62
C GLU A 234 4.76 -3.04 12.15
N VAL A 235 5.03 -4.35 12.09
CA VAL A 235 6.26 -4.91 11.52
C VAL A 235 6.49 -4.39 10.09
N THR A 236 5.45 -4.41 9.28
CA THR A 236 5.55 -4.05 7.86
C THR A 236 5.66 -2.54 7.67
N ASN A 237 4.75 -1.78 8.26
CA ASN A 237 4.63 -0.33 8.02
C ASN A 237 5.71 0.46 8.74
N THR A 238 6.04 0.07 9.99
CA THR A 238 6.98 0.84 10.81
C THR A 238 8.43 0.54 10.45
N VAL A 239 8.76 -0.69 10.00
CA VAL A 239 10.16 -1.08 9.77
C VAL A 239 10.41 -1.53 8.33
N LEU A 240 9.69 -2.56 7.83
CA LEU A 240 10.09 -3.19 6.56
C LEU A 240 9.93 -2.26 5.36
N MET A 241 8.85 -1.49 5.29
CA MET A 241 8.61 -0.58 4.17
C MET A 241 9.62 0.57 4.11
N PRO A 242 9.89 1.33 5.19
CA PRO A 242 10.91 2.36 5.17
C PRO A 242 12.30 1.80 4.86
N VAL A 243 12.67 0.65 5.43
CA VAL A 243 13.96 -0.01 5.14
C VAL A 243 14.07 -0.37 3.65
N CYS A 244 13.05 -0.99 3.05
CA CYS A 244 13.05 -1.33 1.62
C CYS A 244 13.07 -0.08 0.73
N ALA A 245 12.34 0.98 1.09
CA ALA A 245 12.36 2.26 0.38
C ALA A 245 13.73 2.92 0.45
N LEU A 246 14.40 2.88 1.62
CA LEU A 246 15.76 3.39 1.80
C LEU A 246 16.76 2.65 0.89
N PHE A 247 16.72 1.31 0.87
CA PHE A 247 17.54 0.51 -0.03
C PHE A 247 17.28 0.86 -1.50
N SER A 248 16.02 1.04 -1.90
CA SER A 248 15.66 1.46 -3.25
C SER A 248 16.28 2.82 -3.61
N CYS A 249 16.23 3.79 -2.70
CA CYS A 249 16.88 5.09 -2.89
C CYS A 249 18.41 4.96 -3.01
N ILE A 250 19.04 4.11 -2.19
CA ILE A 250 20.48 3.85 -2.26
C ILE A 250 20.84 3.24 -3.61
N VAL A 251 20.11 2.23 -4.06
CA VAL A 251 20.36 1.57 -5.35
C VAL A 251 20.22 2.56 -6.50
N VAL A 252 19.14 3.33 -6.56
CA VAL A 252 18.90 4.29 -7.66
C VAL A 252 19.83 5.50 -7.58
N GLY A 253 20.07 6.02 -6.37
CA GLY A 253 20.86 7.23 -6.17
C GLY A 253 22.37 7.05 -6.32
N TRP A 254 22.89 5.85 -5.94
CA TRP A 254 24.35 5.64 -5.82
C TRP A 254 24.89 4.56 -6.76
N PHE A 255 24.16 3.45 -6.95
CA PHE A 255 24.60 2.35 -7.84
C PHE A 255 24.18 2.56 -9.30
N ILE A 256 22.87 2.79 -9.57
CA ILE A 256 22.36 3.05 -10.93
C ILE A 256 22.81 4.44 -11.40
N THR A 257 22.89 5.38 -10.50
CA THR A 257 23.13 6.82 -10.68
C THR A 257 21.94 7.60 -11.24
N PRO A 258 21.69 8.83 -10.76
CA PRO A 258 20.57 9.65 -11.23
C PRO A 258 20.63 9.98 -12.74
N LYS A 259 21.82 9.96 -13.36
CA LYS A 259 21.95 10.19 -14.80
C LYS A 259 21.30 9.07 -15.60
N ARG A 260 21.56 7.81 -15.24
CA ARG A 260 20.94 6.63 -15.91
C ARG A 260 19.46 6.56 -15.63
N ALA A 261 19.03 6.81 -14.37
CA ALA A 261 17.62 6.85 -14.02
C ALA A 261 16.85 7.93 -14.80
N VAL A 262 17.42 9.14 -14.95
CA VAL A 262 16.83 10.20 -15.78
C VAL A 262 16.76 9.81 -17.25
N ALA A 263 17.81 9.16 -17.79
CA ALA A 263 17.80 8.70 -19.17
C ALA A 263 16.67 7.69 -19.44
N GLU A 264 16.41 6.79 -18.48
CA GLU A 264 15.31 5.82 -18.55
C GLU A 264 13.94 6.53 -18.46
N ILE A 265 13.80 7.54 -17.58
CA ILE A 265 12.58 8.36 -17.49
C ILE A 265 12.31 9.10 -18.81
N GLU A 266 13.35 9.60 -19.47
CA GLU A 266 13.25 10.34 -20.75
C GLU A 266 13.03 9.41 -21.95
N ALA A 267 13.32 8.12 -21.84
CA ALA A 267 13.09 7.15 -22.92
C ALA A 267 11.61 7.10 -23.38
N GLY A 268 10.66 7.44 -22.48
CA GLY A 268 9.24 7.62 -22.79
C GLY A 268 8.90 8.89 -23.59
N GLY A 269 9.87 9.55 -24.20
CA GLY A 269 9.68 10.65 -25.16
C GLY A 269 9.43 12.03 -24.56
N THR A 270 9.54 12.21 -23.24
CA THR A 270 9.34 13.52 -22.60
C THR A 270 10.64 13.98 -21.93
N PRO A 271 11.38 14.93 -22.54
CA PRO A 271 12.60 15.42 -21.93
C PRO A 271 12.30 16.20 -20.64
N MET A 272 13.02 15.89 -19.57
CA MET A 272 12.95 16.63 -18.31
C MET A 272 13.71 17.95 -18.42
N ALA A 273 13.13 19.03 -17.89
CA ALA A 273 13.83 20.30 -17.77
C ALA A 273 15.13 20.16 -16.96
N GLY A 274 16.17 20.86 -17.34
CA GLY A 274 17.50 20.71 -16.73
C GLY A 274 17.54 20.96 -15.21
N TRP A 275 16.71 21.89 -14.71
CA TRP A 275 16.56 22.13 -13.29
C TRP A 275 15.88 20.94 -12.56
N LEU A 276 14.89 20.31 -13.22
CA LEU A 276 14.16 19.17 -12.67
C LEU A 276 15.07 17.94 -12.53
N LYS A 277 16.01 17.73 -13.48
CA LYS A 277 17.05 16.68 -13.37
C LYS A 277 17.95 16.88 -12.16
N LYS A 278 18.32 18.13 -11.88
CA LYS A 278 19.13 18.47 -10.69
C LYS A 278 18.34 18.24 -9.40
N VAL A 279 17.08 18.70 -9.36
CA VAL A 279 16.18 18.45 -8.23
C VAL A 279 16.01 16.95 -7.99
N TYR A 280 15.69 16.16 -9.02
CA TYR A 280 15.58 14.71 -8.91
C TYR A 280 16.86 14.07 -8.34
N ALA A 281 18.03 14.47 -8.84
CA ALA A 281 19.31 13.93 -8.37
C ALA A 281 19.58 14.24 -6.89
N VAL A 282 19.23 15.43 -6.42
CA VAL A 282 19.39 15.83 -5.01
C VAL A 282 18.35 15.10 -4.15
N MET A 283 17.10 15.04 -4.61
CA MET A 283 16.02 14.37 -3.89
C MET A 283 16.34 12.89 -3.66
N ILE A 284 16.67 12.13 -4.71
CA ILE A 284 16.88 10.67 -4.60
C ILE A 284 18.15 10.32 -3.80
N ARG A 285 19.17 11.17 -3.82
CA ARG A 285 20.44 10.91 -3.10
C ARG A 285 20.41 11.31 -1.64
N PHE A 286 19.77 12.44 -1.32
CA PHE A 286 19.93 13.05 -0.01
C PHE A 286 18.61 13.30 0.70
N VAL A 287 17.68 14.00 0.04
CA VAL A 287 16.45 14.45 0.71
C VAL A 287 15.53 13.27 1.03
N THR A 288 15.21 12.44 0.04
CA THR A 288 14.32 11.30 0.24
C THR A 288 14.88 10.28 1.23
N PRO A 289 16.16 9.83 1.15
CA PRO A 289 16.73 8.97 2.17
C PRO A 289 16.73 9.58 3.57
N ALA A 290 17.02 10.87 3.70
CA ALA A 290 16.98 11.55 5.00
C ALA A 290 15.57 11.60 5.58
N LEU A 291 14.55 11.88 4.76
CA LEU A 291 13.15 11.87 5.18
C LEU A 291 12.69 10.46 5.58
N ILE A 292 13.09 9.42 4.82
CA ILE A 292 12.78 8.03 5.16
C ILE A 292 13.40 7.65 6.51
N LEU A 293 14.66 8.01 6.74
CA LEU A 293 15.32 7.76 8.02
C LEU A 293 14.63 8.47 9.20
N ILE A 294 14.15 9.69 8.97
CA ILE A 294 13.39 10.43 9.99
C ILE A 294 12.07 9.70 10.31
N VAL A 295 11.35 9.22 9.29
CA VAL A 295 10.12 8.44 9.47
C VAL A 295 10.41 7.13 10.23
N GLU A 296 11.45 6.41 9.83
CA GLU A 296 11.89 5.17 10.48
C GLU A 296 12.21 5.41 11.96
N ILE A 297 13.06 6.39 12.27
CA ILE A 297 13.42 6.72 13.65
C ILE A 297 12.18 7.13 14.47
N GLY A 298 11.29 7.92 13.89
CA GLY A 298 10.04 8.32 14.55
C GLY A 298 9.10 7.15 14.82
N GLY A 299 8.98 6.23 13.88
CA GLY A 299 8.23 4.97 14.03
C GLY A 299 8.82 4.12 15.15
N LEU A 300 10.13 3.86 15.13
CA LEU A 300 10.82 3.10 16.17
C LEU A 300 10.64 3.70 17.56
N GLN A 301 10.74 5.04 17.69
CA GLN A 301 10.50 5.73 18.97
C GLN A 301 9.06 5.55 19.44
N SER A 302 8.08 5.56 18.52
CA SER A 302 6.67 5.34 18.86
C SER A 302 6.44 3.92 19.39
N GLU A 303 7.03 2.89 18.74
CA GLU A 303 6.92 1.49 19.16
C GLU A 303 7.61 1.24 20.52
N ILE A 304 8.79 1.82 20.74
CA ILE A 304 9.47 1.76 22.05
C ILE A 304 8.61 2.39 23.14
N ALA A 305 8.02 3.55 22.87
CA ALA A 305 7.16 4.24 23.82
C ALA A 305 5.86 3.48 24.10
N ALA A 306 5.35 2.73 23.14
CA ALA A 306 4.20 1.83 23.29
C ALA A 306 4.54 0.52 24.01
N GLY A 307 5.81 0.21 24.24
CA GLY A 307 6.26 -1.06 24.83
C GLY A 307 6.38 -2.22 23.82
N ASN A 308 6.21 -1.97 22.54
CA ASN A 308 6.17 -2.97 21.45
C ASN A 308 7.57 -3.29 20.90
N THR A 309 8.57 -3.42 21.77
CA THR A 309 9.95 -3.72 21.36
C THR A 309 10.09 -5.02 20.56
N ALA A 310 9.20 -5.98 20.80
CA ALA A 310 9.14 -7.24 20.05
C ALA A 310 8.91 -7.04 18.55
N VAL A 311 8.10 -6.07 18.15
CA VAL A 311 7.87 -5.67 16.74
C VAL A 311 9.20 -5.32 16.07
N ILE A 312 9.95 -4.45 16.72
CA ILE A 312 11.26 -3.96 16.23
C ILE A 312 12.25 -5.11 16.08
N VAL A 313 12.41 -5.90 17.16
CA VAL A 313 13.34 -7.04 17.17
C VAL A 313 12.98 -8.06 16.08
N PHE A 314 11.71 -8.40 15.95
CA PHE A 314 11.24 -9.35 14.94
C PHE A 314 11.47 -8.81 13.53
N ALA A 315 11.16 -7.55 13.25
CA ALA A 315 11.33 -6.94 11.93
C ALA A 315 12.80 -6.91 11.50
N TYR A 316 13.70 -6.44 12.36
CA TYR A 316 15.14 -6.43 12.04
C TYR A 316 15.75 -7.82 11.98
N ALA A 317 15.29 -8.78 12.79
CA ALA A 317 15.68 -10.18 12.67
C ALA A 317 15.27 -10.75 11.30
N LEU A 318 14.08 -10.41 10.80
CA LEU A 318 13.63 -10.81 9.48
C LEU A 318 14.50 -10.19 8.37
N VAL A 319 14.84 -8.91 8.46
CA VAL A 319 15.77 -8.26 7.52
C VAL A 319 17.13 -8.97 7.54
N ALA A 320 17.68 -9.23 8.71
CA ALA A 320 18.96 -9.93 8.85
C ALA A 320 18.91 -11.35 8.27
N LEU A 321 17.79 -12.06 8.49
CA LEU A 321 17.56 -13.39 7.90
C LEU A 321 17.52 -13.34 6.38
N CYS A 322 16.81 -12.37 5.80
CA CYS A 322 16.75 -12.18 4.34
C CYS A 322 18.14 -11.90 3.75
N VAL A 323 18.91 -11.03 4.39
CA VAL A 323 20.31 -10.73 3.98
C VAL A 323 21.17 -11.97 4.09
N ALA A 324 21.11 -12.71 5.20
CA ALA A 324 21.85 -13.95 5.39
C ALA A 324 21.47 -15.01 4.35
N ALA A 325 20.17 -15.19 4.09
CA ALA A 325 19.68 -16.11 3.07
C ALA A 325 20.19 -15.74 1.68
N TYR A 326 20.24 -14.43 1.34
CA TYR A 326 20.84 -13.98 0.09
C TYR A 326 22.32 -14.40 -0.03
N PHE A 327 23.13 -14.17 1.01
CA PHE A 327 24.54 -14.52 0.98
C PHE A 327 24.78 -16.04 0.96
N LEU A 328 23.96 -16.83 1.66
CA LEU A 328 24.12 -18.28 1.74
C LEU A 328 23.64 -19.01 0.48
N PHE A 329 22.50 -18.60 -0.05
CA PHE A 329 21.83 -19.38 -1.10
C PHE A 329 21.86 -18.75 -2.47
N PHE A 330 22.00 -17.41 -2.59
CA PHE A 330 21.82 -16.71 -3.85
C PHE A 330 23.08 -16.04 -4.40
N ARG A 331 24.06 -15.73 -3.58
CA ARG A 331 25.30 -15.08 -4.03
C ARG A 331 26.04 -15.86 -5.12
N ASN A 332 26.08 -17.18 -5.03
CA ASN A 332 26.81 -18.03 -5.98
C ASN A 332 26.05 -18.33 -7.26
N THR A 333 24.74 -18.06 -7.31
CA THR A 333 23.91 -18.27 -8.53
C THR A 333 23.98 -17.08 -9.49
N ASP A 334 24.35 -15.91 -9.03
CA ASP A 334 24.41 -14.69 -9.84
C ASP A 334 25.77 -14.52 -10.57
N THR A 335 26.79 -15.32 -10.24
CA THR A 335 28.13 -15.25 -10.88
C THR A 335 28.24 -15.92 -12.25
N GLY A 336 27.19 -16.55 -12.73
CA GLY A 336 27.18 -17.34 -13.99
C GLY A 336 26.57 -16.67 -15.22
N THR A 337 26.08 -15.44 -15.13
CA THR A 337 25.50 -14.73 -16.29
C THR A 337 26.16 -13.37 -16.42
N ASN A 338 26.93 -13.20 -17.51
CA ASN A 338 27.51 -11.93 -17.92
C ASN A 338 26.40 -10.85 -17.93
N ALA A 339 26.54 -9.86 -17.05
CA ALA A 339 25.58 -8.75 -16.94
C ALA A 339 25.42 -7.96 -18.25
N ASP A 340 26.38 -8.06 -19.16
CA ASP A 340 26.39 -7.37 -20.46
C ASP A 340 25.54 -8.07 -21.53
N GLU A 341 25.26 -9.38 -21.40
CA GLU A 341 24.47 -10.14 -22.38
C GLU A 341 22.95 -10.07 -22.16
N LYS A 342 22.51 -9.75 -20.93
CA LYS A 342 21.08 -9.59 -20.59
C LYS A 342 20.52 -8.18 -20.81
N LEU A 343 21.36 -7.20 -21.14
CA LEU A 343 20.93 -5.84 -21.49
C LEU A 343 20.64 -5.68 -23.01
N SER A 344 20.88 -6.72 -23.80
CA SER A 344 20.66 -6.73 -25.26
C SER A 344 19.51 -7.63 -25.65
N GLY A 345 18.31 -7.39 -25.20
CA GLY A 345 17.13 -7.80 -25.96
C GLY A 345 16.61 -9.23 -25.79
N ASP A 346 15.33 -9.32 -25.97
CA ASP A 346 14.46 -10.46 -26.17
C ASP A 346 14.01 -11.24 -24.93
N TYR A 347 13.05 -10.61 -24.22
CA TYR A 347 12.06 -11.39 -23.49
C TYR A 347 10.88 -11.67 -24.42
N PRO A 348 10.51 -12.94 -24.67
CA PRO A 348 9.25 -13.24 -25.34
C PRO A 348 8.10 -12.77 -24.45
N VAL A 349 7.23 -11.96 -25.03
CA VAL A 349 6.01 -11.35 -24.49
C VAL A 349 4.97 -12.41 -24.11
#